data_836ffec26740cd5f71b21929b30a0396
#
_entry.id   836ffec26740cd5f71b21929b30a0396
#
_cell.length_a   1.000
_cell.length_b   1.000
_cell.length_c   1.000
_cell.angle_alpha   90.00
_cell.angle_beta   90.00
_cell.angle_gamma   90.00
#
_symmetry.space_group_name_H-M   'P 1'
#
loop_
_entity.id
_entity.type
_entity.pdbx_description
1 polymer ?
#
loop_
_entity_poly.entity_id
_entity_poly.type
_entity_poly.pdbx_seq_one_letter_code
_entity_poly.pdbx_strand_id
1 'polypeptide(L)'
;PEAVSKHALFQYMPEFAEQMALFAQRDRVSYDIIHAHYWLSGYAAHYVKRFWNIPFTLMFHTTAHMKNSVSDVQYHEPEFRDRMERRLVTLADSIIAGNPDERADLIWRQRANSEKICTIPPGVDTDLFRPSDRLQARGRLDLHPDDAVITFVGRLDPIKGIDTLIESVRQ
;
A
#
# COMPACT_ATOMS: atom_id res chain seq x y z
N PRO A 1 9.75 -13.21 -21.09
CA PRO A 1 8.49 -13.54 -20.44
C PRO A 1 7.58 -12.31 -20.49
N GLU A 2 6.36 -12.47 -21.03
CA GLU A 2 5.37 -11.40 -21.01
C GLU A 2 5.06 -11.01 -19.58
N ALA A 3 4.96 -9.70 -19.33
CA ALA A 3 4.63 -9.18 -18.00
C ALA A 3 3.18 -9.54 -17.68
N VAL A 4 2.99 -10.43 -16.72
CA VAL A 4 1.66 -10.80 -16.23
C VAL A 4 1.04 -9.60 -15.52
N SER A 5 -0.21 -9.24 -15.84
CA SER A 5 -0.88 -8.14 -15.17
C SER A 5 -1.07 -8.45 -13.67
N LYS A 6 -1.02 -7.41 -12.84
CA LYS A 6 -1.21 -7.57 -11.38
C LYS A 6 -2.53 -8.27 -11.00
N HIS A 7 -3.58 -8.09 -11.79
CA HIS A 7 -4.88 -8.74 -11.55
C HIS A 7 -4.86 -10.22 -11.91
N ALA A 8 -4.11 -10.59 -12.95
CA ALA A 8 -3.93 -11.99 -13.33
C ALA A 8 -3.10 -12.78 -12.30
N LEU A 9 -2.30 -12.09 -11.47
CA LEU A 9 -1.56 -12.75 -10.38
C LEU A 9 -2.48 -13.36 -9.32
N PHE A 10 -3.72 -12.90 -9.21
CA PHE A 10 -4.66 -13.42 -8.20
C PHE A 10 -4.87 -14.94 -8.29
N GLN A 11 -4.92 -15.47 -9.50
CA GLN A 11 -5.11 -16.92 -9.72
C GLN A 11 -3.99 -17.79 -9.13
N TYR A 12 -2.79 -17.23 -8.94
CA TYR A 12 -1.62 -17.94 -8.40
C TYR A 12 -1.51 -17.85 -6.87
N MET A 13 -2.38 -17.11 -6.21
CA MET A 13 -2.27 -16.92 -4.74
C MET A 13 -2.43 -18.20 -3.94
N PRO A 14 -3.31 -19.14 -4.30
CA PRO A 14 -3.37 -20.45 -3.63
C PRO A 14 -2.07 -21.24 -3.73
N GLU A 15 -1.53 -21.36 -4.94
CA GLU A 15 -0.26 -22.07 -5.19
C GLU A 15 0.91 -21.38 -4.47
N PHE A 16 0.98 -20.05 -4.51
CA PHE A 16 1.99 -19.28 -3.79
C PHE A 16 1.93 -19.55 -2.28
N ALA A 17 0.73 -19.58 -1.69
CA ALA A 17 0.55 -19.89 -0.28
C ALA A 17 0.99 -21.33 0.08
N GLU A 18 0.70 -22.29 -0.80
CA GLU A 18 1.17 -23.66 -0.63
C GLU A 18 2.70 -23.74 -0.65
N GLN A 19 3.36 -23.07 -1.61
CA GLN A 19 4.81 -23.03 -1.69
C GLN A 19 5.43 -22.35 -0.46
N MET A 20 4.82 -21.32 0.10
CA MET A 20 5.24 -20.71 1.37
C MET A 20 5.17 -21.73 2.52
N ALA A 21 4.09 -22.51 2.60
CA ALA A 21 3.92 -23.54 3.63
C ALA A 21 4.98 -24.64 3.50
N LEU A 22 5.23 -25.11 2.29
CA LEU A 22 6.28 -26.11 1.99
C LEU A 22 7.68 -25.59 2.32
N PHE A 23 7.96 -24.31 2.00
CA PHE A 23 9.23 -23.66 2.35
C PHE A 23 9.46 -23.67 3.87
N ALA A 24 8.48 -23.23 4.65
CA ALA A 24 8.59 -23.20 6.10
C ALA A 24 8.80 -24.61 6.69
N GLN A 25 8.11 -25.61 6.16
CA GLN A 25 8.27 -27.00 6.57
C GLN A 25 9.67 -27.54 6.26
N ARG A 26 10.16 -27.30 5.03
CA ARG A 26 11.48 -27.74 4.57
C ARG A 26 12.59 -27.13 5.43
N ASP A 27 12.50 -25.82 5.71
CA ASP A 27 13.52 -25.07 6.42
C ASP A 27 13.31 -25.14 7.95
N ARG A 28 12.28 -25.85 8.42
CA ARG A 28 11.91 -26.00 9.84
C ARG A 28 11.72 -24.68 10.56
N VAL A 29 11.12 -23.72 9.86
CA VAL A 29 10.82 -22.39 10.42
C VAL A 29 9.36 -22.36 10.84
N SER A 30 9.10 -21.80 12.02
CA SER A 30 7.74 -21.48 12.50
C SER A 30 7.57 -19.97 12.60
N TYR A 31 6.35 -19.51 12.39
CA TYR A 31 5.97 -18.11 12.47
C TYR A 31 4.80 -17.97 13.44
N ASP A 32 4.75 -16.84 14.15
CA ASP A 32 3.70 -16.53 15.12
C ASP A 32 2.61 -15.64 14.52
N ILE A 33 2.94 -14.89 13.46
CA ILE A 33 2.04 -13.95 12.80
C ILE A 33 2.42 -13.79 11.34
N ILE A 34 1.43 -13.52 10.49
CA ILE A 34 1.64 -13.12 9.10
C ILE A 34 1.32 -11.63 8.97
N HIS A 35 2.25 -10.84 8.43
CA HIS A 35 1.99 -9.45 8.06
C HIS A 35 1.92 -9.32 6.54
N ALA A 36 0.72 -9.12 6.03
CA ALA A 36 0.44 -9.02 4.61
C ALA A 36 0.34 -7.55 4.16
N HIS A 37 1.05 -7.21 3.09
CA HIS A 37 0.98 -5.91 2.45
C HIS A 37 0.29 -6.05 1.09
N TYR A 38 -0.72 -5.23 0.84
CA TYR A 38 -1.51 -5.24 -0.38
C TYR A 38 -2.51 -6.41 -0.47
N TRP A 39 -3.58 -6.24 -1.24
CA TRP A 39 -4.68 -7.19 -1.29
C TRP A 39 -4.30 -8.60 -1.78
N LEU A 40 -3.38 -8.72 -2.74
CA LEU A 40 -2.90 -10.04 -3.21
C LEU A 40 -2.20 -10.81 -2.10
N SER A 41 -1.29 -10.14 -1.36
CA SER A 41 -0.62 -10.76 -0.22
C SER A 41 -1.60 -11.10 0.90
N GLY A 42 -2.66 -10.28 1.08
CA GLY A 42 -3.75 -10.59 2.00
C GLY A 42 -4.46 -11.90 1.65
N TYR A 43 -4.66 -12.16 0.35
CA TYR A 43 -5.21 -13.44 -0.11
C TYR A 43 -4.27 -14.61 0.15
N ALA A 44 -2.99 -14.47 -0.17
CA ALA A 44 -2.00 -15.49 0.16
C ALA A 44 -1.95 -15.76 1.67
N ALA A 45 -1.94 -14.71 2.49
CA ALA A 45 -1.97 -14.81 3.96
C ALA A 45 -3.20 -15.56 4.47
N HIS A 46 -4.38 -15.30 3.89
CA HIS A 46 -5.59 -16.02 4.24
C HIS A 46 -5.47 -17.54 4.00
N TYR A 47 -4.84 -17.94 2.91
CA TYR A 47 -4.58 -19.38 2.65
C TYR A 47 -3.51 -19.94 3.60
N VAL A 48 -2.39 -19.23 3.79
CA VAL A 48 -1.30 -19.66 4.69
C VAL A 48 -1.77 -19.80 6.13
N LYS A 49 -2.63 -18.88 6.61
CA LYS A 49 -3.25 -18.95 7.94
C LYS A 49 -3.90 -20.31 8.21
N ARG A 50 -4.50 -20.91 7.19
CA ARG A 50 -5.17 -22.23 7.33
C ARG A 50 -4.18 -23.38 7.53
N PHE A 51 -2.97 -23.25 6.99
CA PHE A 51 -1.91 -24.26 7.16
C PHE A 51 -1.18 -24.11 8.50
N TRP A 52 -0.92 -22.87 8.91
CA TRP A 52 -0.11 -22.58 10.09
C TRP A 52 -0.93 -22.32 11.36
N ASN A 53 -2.21 -22.13 11.22
CA ASN A 53 -3.13 -21.79 12.32
C ASN A 53 -2.65 -20.59 13.18
N ILE A 54 -2.15 -19.53 12.51
CA ILE A 54 -1.67 -18.30 13.11
C ILE A 54 -2.46 -17.10 12.57
N PRO A 55 -2.54 -15.98 13.33
CA PRO A 55 -3.24 -14.79 12.86
C PRO A 55 -2.51 -14.10 11.71
N PHE A 56 -3.27 -13.34 10.90
CA PHE A 56 -2.67 -12.42 9.94
C PHE A 56 -3.20 -11.00 10.10
N THR A 57 -2.29 -10.05 9.98
CA THR A 57 -2.58 -8.63 9.88
C THR A 57 -2.41 -8.15 8.45
N LEU A 58 -3.22 -7.20 8.02
CA LEU A 58 -3.25 -6.70 6.64
C LEU A 58 -3.09 -5.18 6.60
N MET A 59 -2.21 -4.70 5.74
CA MET A 59 -2.09 -3.29 5.36
C MET A 59 -2.33 -3.15 3.85
N PHE A 60 -3.37 -2.40 3.46
CA PHE A 60 -3.75 -2.29 2.03
C PHE A 60 -2.84 -1.36 1.24
N HIS A 61 -2.28 -0.32 1.84
CA HIS A 61 -1.58 0.84 1.24
C HIS A 61 -2.48 1.69 0.33
N THR A 62 -3.33 1.07 -0.46
CA THR A 62 -4.36 1.70 -1.30
C THR A 62 -5.42 0.68 -1.63
N THR A 63 -6.68 1.04 -1.45
CA THR A 63 -7.82 0.22 -1.90
C THR A 63 -8.20 0.56 -3.35
N ALA A 64 -8.98 -0.32 -3.98
CA ALA A 64 -9.56 -0.06 -5.30
C ALA A 64 -10.41 1.21 -5.28
N HIS A 65 -11.20 1.38 -4.22
CA HIS A 65 -12.05 2.57 -4.05
C HIS A 65 -11.22 3.85 -4.00
N MET A 66 -10.17 3.91 -3.18
CA MET A 66 -9.30 5.08 -3.09
C MET A 66 -8.67 5.46 -4.43
N LYS A 67 -8.25 4.47 -5.21
CA LYS A 67 -7.73 4.72 -6.56
C LYS A 67 -8.80 5.23 -7.51
N ASN A 68 -9.96 4.58 -7.52
CA ASN A 68 -11.04 4.92 -8.43
C ASN A 68 -11.67 6.29 -8.14
N SER A 69 -11.52 6.82 -6.92
CA SER A 69 -12.02 8.14 -6.56
C SER A 69 -11.21 9.31 -7.11
N VAL A 70 -9.97 9.06 -7.57
CA VAL A 70 -9.05 10.11 -8.04
C VAL A 70 -8.51 9.85 -9.46
N SER A 71 -8.85 8.73 -10.08
CA SER A 71 -8.34 8.34 -11.39
C SER A 71 -9.40 8.49 -12.48
N ASP A 72 -8.95 8.83 -13.69
CA ASP A 72 -9.79 8.72 -14.88
C ASP A 72 -10.24 7.27 -15.11
N VAL A 73 -11.37 7.11 -15.81
CA VAL A 73 -12.01 5.80 -16.02
C VAL A 73 -11.04 4.74 -16.58
N GLN A 74 -10.11 5.15 -17.44
CA GLN A 74 -9.11 4.23 -18.03
C GLN A 74 -8.14 3.60 -17.01
N TYR A 75 -8.00 4.20 -15.82
CA TYR A 75 -7.09 3.71 -14.76
C TYR A 75 -7.84 3.07 -13.59
N HIS A 76 -9.15 2.87 -13.74
CA HIS A 76 -9.95 2.28 -12.67
C HIS A 76 -9.53 0.85 -12.40
N GLU A 77 -9.43 0.55 -11.12
CA GLU A 77 -9.30 -0.82 -10.65
C GLU A 77 -10.61 -1.58 -10.87
N PRO A 78 -10.57 -2.84 -11.26
CA PRO A 78 -11.78 -3.60 -11.55
C PRO A 78 -12.61 -3.84 -10.29
N GLU A 79 -13.92 -3.91 -10.44
CA GLU A 79 -14.86 -4.26 -9.38
C GLU A 79 -14.51 -5.57 -8.63
N PHE A 80 -13.93 -6.50 -9.35
CA PHE A 80 -13.43 -7.74 -8.77
C PHE A 80 -12.46 -7.46 -7.61
N ARG A 81 -11.52 -6.53 -7.77
CA ARG A 81 -10.57 -6.14 -6.71
C ARG A 81 -11.30 -5.56 -5.50
N ASP A 82 -12.26 -4.65 -5.69
CA ASP A 82 -13.04 -4.07 -4.58
C ASP A 82 -13.79 -5.16 -3.80
N ARG A 83 -14.43 -6.11 -4.49
CA ARG A 83 -15.10 -7.23 -3.83
C ARG A 83 -14.12 -8.10 -3.02
N MET A 84 -12.93 -8.32 -3.55
CA MET A 84 -11.91 -9.10 -2.88
C MET A 84 -11.36 -8.37 -1.64
N GLU A 85 -11.14 -7.08 -1.72
CA GLU A 85 -10.70 -6.25 -0.59
C GLU A 85 -11.74 -6.25 0.54
N ARG A 86 -13.03 -6.10 0.23
CA ARG A 86 -14.12 -6.22 1.21
C ARG A 86 -14.14 -7.58 1.91
N ARG A 87 -13.85 -8.64 1.19
CA ARG A 87 -13.75 -9.97 1.79
C ARG A 87 -12.54 -10.07 2.71
N LEU A 88 -11.39 -9.53 2.33
CA LEU A 88 -10.18 -9.54 3.14
C LEU A 88 -10.34 -8.77 4.46
N VAL A 89 -11.06 -7.66 4.44
CA VAL A 89 -11.41 -6.89 5.64
C VAL A 89 -12.13 -7.76 6.68
N THR A 90 -12.97 -8.69 6.24
CA THR A 90 -13.67 -9.62 7.15
C THR A 90 -12.74 -10.73 7.64
N LEU A 91 -11.85 -11.23 6.78
CA LEU A 91 -10.98 -12.39 7.02
C LEU A 91 -9.74 -12.06 7.86
N ALA A 92 -9.23 -10.83 7.78
CA ALA A 92 -8.09 -10.40 8.56
C ALA A 92 -8.40 -10.38 10.06
N ASP A 93 -7.44 -10.79 10.87
CA ASP A 93 -7.55 -10.72 12.33
C ASP A 93 -7.32 -9.28 12.82
N SER A 94 -6.43 -8.54 12.16
CA SER A 94 -6.18 -7.12 12.38
C SER A 94 -5.87 -6.42 11.06
N ILE A 95 -6.11 -5.11 11.01
CA ILE A 95 -5.84 -4.28 9.84
C ILE A 95 -5.02 -3.07 10.30
N ILE A 96 -3.99 -2.73 9.53
CA ILE A 96 -3.20 -1.53 9.75
C ILE A 96 -3.61 -0.50 8.70
N ALA A 97 -4.04 0.67 9.17
CA ALA A 97 -4.24 1.86 8.36
C ALA A 97 -3.04 2.79 8.51
N GLY A 98 -2.49 3.30 7.40
CA GLY A 98 -1.32 4.18 7.41
C GLY A 98 -1.62 5.61 7.87
N ASN A 99 -2.90 6.00 7.90
CA ASN A 99 -3.36 7.32 8.32
C ASN A 99 -4.84 7.29 8.72
N PRO A 100 -5.36 8.37 9.35
CA PRO A 100 -6.76 8.45 9.76
C PRO A 100 -7.77 8.39 8.61
N ASP A 101 -7.45 8.92 7.43
CA ASP A 101 -8.34 8.92 6.27
C ASP A 101 -8.50 7.50 5.71
N GLU A 102 -7.40 6.74 5.61
CA GLU A 102 -7.44 5.32 5.25
C GLU A 102 -8.26 4.52 6.27
N ARG A 103 -8.11 4.80 7.57
CA ARG A 103 -8.94 4.18 8.61
C ARG A 103 -10.42 4.48 8.41
N ALA A 104 -10.77 5.71 8.13
CA ALA A 104 -12.14 6.12 7.86
C ALA A 104 -12.71 5.43 6.60
N ASP A 105 -11.94 5.37 5.51
CA ASP A 105 -12.32 4.65 4.29
C ASP A 105 -12.57 3.16 4.54
N LEU A 106 -11.69 2.50 5.28
CA LEU A 106 -11.85 1.10 5.67
C LEU A 106 -13.14 0.86 6.47
N ILE A 107 -13.47 1.73 7.42
CA ILE A 107 -14.69 1.61 8.24
C ILE A 107 -15.94 1.87 7.40
N TRP A 108 -16.00 3.01 6.74
CA TRP A 108 -17.22 3.49 6.11
C TRP A 108 -17.49 2.88 4.74
N ARG A 109 -16.45 2.64 3.94
CA ARG A 109 -16.57 2.13 2.58
C ARG A 109 -16.41 0.61 2.51
N GLN A 110 -15.37 0.09 3.18
CA GLN A 110 -15.07 -1.33 3.17
C GLN A 110 -15.83 -2.10 4.27
N ARG A 111 -16.51 -1.38 5.19
CA ARG A 111 -17.30 -1.92 6.32
C ARG A 111 -16.45 -2.76 7.28
N ALA A 112 -15.22 -2.35 7.50
CA ALA A 112 -14.34 -2.98 8.47
C ALA A 112 -14.84 -2.76 9.90
N ASN A 113 -14.67 -3.78 10.75
CA ASN A 113 -14.86 -3.60 12.18
C ASN A 113 -13.75 -2.68 12.73
N SER A 114 -14.15 -1.53 13.29
CA SER A 114 -13.23 -0.51 13.80
C SER A 114 -12.29 -1.01 14.90
N GLU A 115 -12.70 -2.05 15.65
CA GLU A 115 -11.89 -2.67 16.72
C GLU A 115 -10.70 -3.47 16.16
N LYS A 116 -10.78 -3.92 14.91
CA LYS A 116 -9.68 -4.62 14.23
C LYS A 116 -8.67 -3.67 13.59
N ILE A 117 -8.91 -2.35 13.57
CA ILE A 117 -8.08 -1.40 12.83
C ILE A 117 -7.21 -0.60 13.78
N CYS A 118 -5.89 -0.74 13.61
CA CYS A 118 -4.89 0.13 14.22
C CYS A 118 -4.39 1.15 13.19
N THR A 119 -4.22 2.42 13.59
CA THR A 119 -3.60 3.44 12.74
C THR A 119 -2.11 3.50 13.09
N ILE A 120 -1.26 3.09 12.16
CA ILE A 120 0.19 3.09 12.32
C ILE A 120 0.80 3.76 11.08
N PRO A 121 1.28 5.01 11.19
CA PRO A 121 1.91 5.70 10.08
C PRO A 121 3.18 4.99 9.62
N PRO A 122 3.53 5.09 8.33
CA PRO A 122 4.83 4.63 7.85
C PRO A 122 5.97 5.30 8.62
N GLY A 123 6.97 4.51 8.99
CA GLY A 123 8.18 5.03 9.62
C GLY A 123 9.09 5.74 8.63
N VAL A 124 9.97 6.59 9.15
CA VAL A 124 11.03 7.26 8.41
C VAL A 124 12.33 7.20 9.21
N ASP A 125 13.44 7.06 8.52
CA ASP A 125 14.77 7.18 9.13
C ASP A 125 15.05 8.65 9.44
N THR A 126 14.89 9.04 10.71
CA THR A 126 15.07 10.42 11.16
C THR A 126 16.53 10.87 11.22
N ASP A 127 17.48 9.95 11.18
CA ASP A 127 18.90 10.29 11.10
C ASP A 127 19.26 10.71 9.68
N LEU A 128 18.66 10.07 8.69
CA LEU A 128 18.82 10.40 7.27
C LEU A 128 17.92 11.58 6.84
N PHE A 129 16.62 11.51 7.17
CA PHE A 129 15.62 12.52 6.80
C PHE A 129 15.42 13.52 7.93
N ARG A 130 16.34 14.46 8.04
CA ARG A 130 16.32 15.55 9.04
C ARG A 130 16.53 16.91 8.40
N PRO A 131 16.02 17.97 9.03
CA PRO A 131 16.31 19.33 8.58
C PRO A 131 17.82 19.56 8.47
N SER A 132 18.26 20.17 7.39
CA SER A 132 19.65 20.52 7.14
C SER A 132 19.78 22.00 6.78
N ASP A 133 21.00 22.51 6.69
CA ASP A 133 21.24 23.87 6.28
C ASP A 133 20.72 24.12 4.86
N ARG A 134 19.83 25.12 4.73
CA ARG A 134 19.15 25.46 3.48
C ARG A 134 20.13 25.91 2.39
N LEU A 135 21.12 26.74 2.74
CA LEU A 135 22.06 27.29 1.77
C LEU A 135 22.98 26.19 1.24
N GLN A 136 23.44 25.32 2.13
CA GLN A 136 24.24 24.16 1.74
C GLN A 136 23.46 23.21 0.82
N ALA A 137 22.18 22.94 1.13
CA ALA A 137 21.34 22.10 0.30
C ALA A 137 21.11 22.70 -1.08
N ARG A 138 20.85 24.00 -1.16
CA ARG A 138 20.72 24.71 -2.43
C ARG A 138 22.00 24.71 -3.25
N GLY A 139 23.15 24.95 -2.63
CA GLY A 139 24.44 24.88 -3.30
C GLY A 139 24.75 23.49 -3.91
N ARG A 140 24.31 22.41 -3.25
CA ARG A 140 24.43 21.03 -3.80
C ARG A 140 23.57 20.78 -5.03
N LEU A 141 22.48 21.53 -5.18
CA LEU A 141 21.51 21.41 -6.28
C LEU A 141 21.71 22.51 -7.34
N ASP A 142 22.75 23.34 -7.18
CA ASP A 142 23.04 24.49 -8.06
C ASP A 142 21.87 25.50 -8.16
N LEU A 143 21.19 25.72 -7.02
CA LEU A 143 20.06 26.65 -6.89
C LEU A 143 20.51 27.95 -6.22
N HIS A 144 20.00 29.08 -6.73
CA HIS A 144 20.26 30.37 -6.10
C HIS A 144 19.60 30.46 -4.70
N PRO A 145 20.22 31.15 -3.71
CA PRO A 145 19.66 31.30 -2.37
C PRO A 145 18.24 31.87 -2.33
N ASP A 146 17.90 32.76 -3.25
CA ASP A 146 16.62 33.48 -3.29
C ASP A 146 15.60 32.87 -4.26
N ASP A 147 15.93 31.78 -4.95
CA ASP A 147 14.98 31.13 -5.85
C ASP A 147 13.74 30.66 -5.13
N ALA A 148 12.57 30.87 -5.74
CA ALA A 148 11.34 30.20 -5.33
C ALA A 148 11.37 28.75 -5.83
N VAL A 149 11.44 27.78 -4.92
CA VAL A 149 11.57 26.35 -5.26
C VAL A 149 10.34 25.59 -4.82
N ILE A 150 9.70 24.96 -5.78
CA ILE A 150 8.64 23.98 -5.54
C ILE A 150 9.19 22.60 -5.92
N THR A 151 9.23 21.70 -4.94
CA THR A 151 9.75 20.34 -5.14
C THR A 151 8.62 19.34 -5.22
N PHE A 152 8.63 18.52 -6.27
CA PHE A 152 7.77 17.35 -6.40
C PHE A 152 8.62 16.08 -6.35
N VAL A 153 8.22 15.14 -5.50
CA VAL A 153 8.84 13.81 -5.41
C VAL A 153 7.76 12.76 -5.58
N GLY A 154 7.85 11.99 -6.65
CA GLY A 154 6.88 10.94 -6.93
C GLY A 154 7.03 10.37 -8.34
N ARG A 155 6.22 9.34 -8.64
CA ARG A 155 6.10 8.84 -10.01
C ARG A 155 5.33 9.87 -10.85
N LEU A 156 5.68 9.97 -12.13
CA LEU A 156 4.89 10.72 -13.11
C LEU A 156 3.64 9.90 -13.47
N ASP A 157 2.65 9.99 -12.61
CA ASP A 157 1.40 9.23 -12.67
C ASP A 157 0.26 10.23 -12.41
N PRO A 158 -0.80 10.23 -13.22
CA PRO A 158 -1.93 11.19 -13.09
C PRO A 158 -2.50 11.28 -11.67
N ILE A 159 -2.52 10.15 -10.94
CA ILE A 159 -2.98 10.10 -9.53
C ILE A 159 -2.12 10.97 -8.58
N LYS A 160 -0.91 11.35 -8.99
CA LYS A 160 0.00 12.20 -8.20
C LYS A 160 -0.19 13.69 -8.43
N GLY A 161 -1.05 14.06 -9.40
CA GLY A 161 -1.46 15.45 -9.64
C GLY A 161 -0.33 16.38 -10.10
N ILE A 162 0.72 15.86 -10.75
CA ILE A 162 1.83 16.69 -11.23
C ILE A 162 1.35 17.72 -12.26
N ASP A 163 0.40 17.34 -13.10
CA ASP A 163 -0.18 18.24 -14.10
C ASP A 163 -0.92 19.40 -13.43
N THR A 164 -1.69 19.11 -12.37
CA THR A 164 -2.37 20.12 -11.55
C THR A 164 -1.37 21.05 -10.90
N LEU A 165 -0.25 20.52 -10.38
CA LEU A 165 0.81 21.35 -9.78
C LEU A 165 1.42 22.30 -10.82
N ILE A 166 1.78 21.80 -12.00
CA ILE A 166 2.36 22.63 -13.07
C ILE A 166 1.39 23.73 -13.49
N GLU A 167 0.12 23.40 -13.67
CA GLU A 167 -0.89 24.37 -14.08
C GLU A 167 -1.13 25.44 -13.01
N SER A 168 -1.10 25.07 -11.74
CA SER A 168 -1.25 26.02 -10.62
C SER A 168 -0.09 27.02 -10.50
N VAL A 169 1.11 26.65 -10.96
CA VAL A 169 2.28 27.54 -10.96
C VAL A 169 2.28 28.50 -12.15
N ARG A 170 1.54 28.17 -13.23
CA ARG A 170 1.43 29.03 -14.42
C ARG A 170 0.49 30.22 -14.24
N GLN A 171 -0.38 30.20 -13.23
CA GLN A 171 -1.33 31.29 -12.90
C GLN A 171 -0.65 32.35 -12.05
#